data_d5980d13ecea0d5be12c3163227b1196
#
_entry.id   d5980d13ecea0d5be12c3163227b1196
#
_cell.length_a   1.000
_cell.length_b   1.000
_cell.length_c   1.000
_cell.angle_alpha   90.00
_cell.angle_beta   90.00
_cell.angle_gamma   90.00
#
_symmetry.space_group_name_H-M   'P 1'
#
loop_
_entity.id
_entity.type
_entity.pdbx_description
1 polymer ?
#
loop_
_entity_poly.entity_id
_entity_poly.type
_entity_poly.pdbx_seq_one_letter_code
_entity_poly.pdbx_strand_id
1 'polypeptide(L)'
;MNKLPWTEKEFEDWLVLNSIQPAIGTIIVVDREEPIERMPDLLALDSDANLIIIEIKNENTTRTAIGQSLEYLSQFANITLEDIDNNYIGRAEQPLADKFRILFGKALTSLSQQRKVYLVAPSFDAASIICAEYLSEQFKQLRDPVQFTHLSAKFLCRF
;
A
#
# COMPACT_ATOMS: atom_id res chain seq x y z
N MET A 1 -16.54 -11.87 16.55
CA MET A 1 -16.05 -10.74 15.72
C MET A 1 -14.53 -10.66 15.87
N ASN A 2 -13.80 -10.85 14.79
CA ASN A 2 -12.35 -10.70 14.79
C ASN A 2 -12.02 -9.23 14.55
N LYS A 3 -11.97 -8.45 15.63
CA LYS A 3 -11.51 -7.07 15.58
C LYS A 3 -10.02 -7.05 15.95
N LEU A 4 -9.24 -6.21 15.30
CA LEU A 4 -7.86 -5.98 15.71
C LEU A 4 -7.83 -5.27 17.07
N PRO A 5 -6.80 -5.49 17.88
CA PRO A 5 -6.62 -4.76 19.14
C PRO A 5 -6.30 -3.27 18.93
N TRP A 6 -6.10 -2.84 17.70
CA TRP A 6 -5.75 -1.47 17.29
C TRP A 6 -6.81 -0.85 16.42
N THR A 7 -6.84 0.48 16.38
CA THR A 7 -7.56 1.26 15.37
C THR A 7 -6.80 1.24 14.04
N GLU A 8 -7.48 1.54 12.95
CA GLU A 8 -6.83 1.71 11.63
C GLU A 8 -5.70 2.72 11.73
N LYS A 9 -5.95 3.85 12.39
CA LYS A 9 -4.96 4.90 12.62
C LYS A 9 -3.70 4.45 13.38
N GLU A 10 -3.85 3.67 14.45
CA GLU A 10 -2.70 3.14 15.19
C GLU A 10 -1.86 2.21 14.33
N PHE A 11 -2.49 1.44 13.45
CA PHE A 11 -1.79 0.56 12.54
C PHE A 11 -1.07 1.32 11.42
N GLU A 12 -1.71 2.35 10.86
CA GLU A 12 -1.05 3.26 9.91
C GLU A 12 0.20 3.90 10.54
N ASP A 13 0.06 4.48 11.74
CA ASP A 13 1.16 5.12 12.46
C ASP A 13 2.32 4.15 12.67
N TRP A 14 2.01 2.90 13.01
CA TRP A 14 3.02 1.86 13.15
C TRP A 14 3.70 1.53 11.81
N LEU A 15 2.97 1.44 10.71
CA LEU A 15 3.54 1.21 9.37
C LEU A 15 4.46 2.35 8.93
N VAL A 16 4.08 3.60 9.21
CA VAL A 16 4.90 4.78 8.89
C VAL A 16 6.25 4.73 9.63
N LEU A 17 6.24 4.29 10.88
CA LEU A 17 7.45 4.23 11.72
C LEU A 17 8.34 3.02 11.43
N ASN A 18 7.81 1.97 10.79
CA ASN A 18 8.50 0.70 10.60
C ASN A 18 8.63 0.36 9.11
N SER A 19 9.77 0.69 8.52
CA SER A 19 10.03 0.44 7.09
C SER A 19 10.15 -1.05 6.72
N ILE A 20 10.43 -1.94 7.69
CA ILE A 20 10.56 -3.38 7.46
C ILE A 20 9.36 -4.11 8.03
N GLN A 21 8.62 -4.79 7.16
CA GLN A 21 7.39 -5.50 7.50
C GLN A 21 7.50 -6.98 7.12
N PRO A 22 7.29 -7.92 8.04
CA PRO A 22 7.46 -9.35 7.76
C PRO A 22 6.59 -9.88 6.61
N ALA A 23 5.39 -9.33 6.45
CA ALA A 23 4.43 -9.79 5.44
C ALA A 23 4.48 -8.97 4.14
N ILE A 24 4.94 -7.72 4.20
CA ILE A 24 4.93 -6.78 3.07
C ILE A 24 6.34 -6.64 2.48
N GLY A 25 7.38 -6.91 3.28
CA GLY A 25 8.76 -6.63 2.96
C GLY A 25 9.18 -5.22 3.39
N THR A 26 10.31 -4.76 2.87
CA THR A 26 10.81 -3.41 3.17
C THR A 26 10.11 -2.39 2.27
N ILE A 27 9.51 -1.38 2.87
CA ILE A 27 8.79 -0.31 2.18
C ILE A 27 9.16 1.08 2.73
N ILE A 28 8.95 2.11 1.93
CA ILE A 28 8.96 3.50 2.37
C ILE A 28 7.53 4.03 2.22
N VAL A 29 6.89 4.38 3.32
CA VAL A 29 5.61 5.10 3.26
C VAL A 29 5.89 6.51 2.78
N VAL A 30 5.27 6.89 1.67
CA VAL A 30 5.51 8.20 1.01
C VAL A 30 4.38 9.17 1.24
N ASP A 31 3.15 8.68 1.41
CA ASP A 31 1.99 9.52 1.67
C ASP A 31 0.95 8.77 2.50
N ARG A 32 0.01 9.50 3.10
CA ARG A 32 -1.06 8.95 3.92
C ARG A 32 -2.34 9.77 3.77
N GLU A 33 -3.48 9.14 4.07
CA GLU A 33 -4.76 9.82 4.01
C GLU A 33 -4.78 11.09 4.86
N GLU A 34 -5.17 12.19 4.23
CA GLU A 34 -5.55 13.43 4.90
C GLU A 34 -7.09 13.53 4.99
N PRO A 35 -7.67 14.13 6.04
CA PRO A 35 -9.12 14.09 6.28
C PRO A 35 -10.02 14.69 5.18
N ILE A 36 -9.45 15.33 4.17
CA ILE A 36 -10.18 16.13 3.17
C ILE A 36 -10.09 15.52 1.75
N GLU A 37 -9.21 14.58 1.50
CA GLU A 37 -9.01 14.00 0.18
C GLU A 37 -9.36 12.51 0.14
N ARG A 38 -9.90 12.05 -1.01
CA ARG A 38 -10.09 10.62 -1.27
C ARG A 38 -8.73 10.01 -1.61
N MET A 39 -8.02 9.59 -0.58
CA MET A 39 -6.74 8.92 -0.70
C MET A 39 -6.80 7.54 -0.04
N PRO A 40 -5.97 6.58 -0.45
CA PRO A 40 -5.78 5.36 0.30
C PRO A 40 -5.19 5.66 1.67
N ASP A 41 -5.38 4.74 2.62
CA ASP A 41 -4.82 4.90 3.96
C ASP A 41 -3.32 5.19 3.91
N LEU A 42 -2.58 4.48 3.04
CA LEU A 42 -1.15 4.73 2.81
C LEU A 42 -0.76 4.53 1.35
N LEU A 43 0.19 5.35 0.88
CA LEU A 43 1.01 5.11 -0.30
C LEU A 43 2.44 4.77 0.11
N ALA A 44 3.04 3.79 -0.54
CA ALA A 44 4.41 3.37 -0.25
C ALA A 44 5.19 3.02 -1.53
N LEU A 45 6.51 2.91 -1.40
CA LEU A 45 7.40 2.39 -2.44
C LEU A 45 8.15 1.17 -1.91
N ASP A 46 8.32 0.15 -2.75
CA ASP A 46 9.22 -0.96 -2.49
C ASP A 46 10.62 -0.75 -3.11
N SER A 47 11.49 -1.74 -2.98
CA SER A 47 12.87 -1.72 -3.48
C SER A 47 13.01 -1.61 -5.01
N ASP A 48 11.95 -1.87 -5.75
CA ASP A 48 11.92 -1.77 -7.22
C ASP A 48 11.19 -0.51 -7.70
N ALA A 49 10.92 0.42 -6.77
CA ALA A 49 10.16 1.65 -6.98
C ALA A 49 8.73 1.40 -7.51
N ASN A 50 8.15 0.24 -7.16
CA ASN A 50 6.74 -0.01 -7.39
C ASN A 50 5.92 0.82 -6.42
N LEU A 51 4.89 1.51 -6.92
CA LEU A 51 3.93 2.18 -6.06
C LEU A 51 3.00 1.15 -5.43
N ILE A 52 2.90 1.21 -4.11
CA ILE A 52 2.05 0.34 -3.30
C ILE A 52 0.91 1.19 -2.72
N ILE A 53 -0.31 0.77 -3.00
CA ILE A 53 -1.53 1.30 -2.41
C ILE A 53 -1.89 0.36 -1.26
N ILE A 54 -2.00 0.89 -0.04
CA ILE A 54 -2.36 0.11 1.15
C ILE A 54 -3.69 0.61 1.68
N GLU A 55 -4.66 -0.29 1.75
CA GLU A 55 -5.97 -0.06 2.34
C GLU A 55 -6.12 -0.94 3.57
N ILE A 56 -6.42 -0.33 4.71
CA ILE A 56 -6.49 -0.97 6.02
C ILE A 56 -7.93 -0.98 6.50
N LYS A 57 -8.39 -2.12 6.97
CA LYS A 57 -9.71 -2.27 7.57
C LYS A 57 -9.59 -2.92 8.95
N ASN A 58 -10.20 -2.31 9.94
CA ASN A 58 -10.22 -2.80 11.31
C ASN A 58 -11.26 -3.92 11.53
N GLU A 59 -12.12 -4.13 10.55
CA GLU A 59 -13.17 -5.15 10.55
C GLU A 59 -12.96 -6.11 9.37
N ASN A 60 -13.85 -7.10 9.26
CA ASN A 60 -13.83 -8.00 8.11
C ASN A 60 -13.98 -7.23 6.81
N THR A 61 -13.03 -7.43 5.90
CA THR A 61 -13.04 -6.73 4.61
C THR A 61 -14.22 -7.17 3.75
N THR A 62 -14.90 -6.17 3.21
CA THR A 62 -16.02 -6.31 2.30
C THR A 62 -15.60 -5.97 0.87
N ARG A 63 -16.49 -6.24 -0.09
CA ARG A 63 -16.33 -5.85 -1.51
C ARG A 63 -16.06 -4.35 -1.71
N THR A 64 -16.46 -3.52 -0.76
CA THR A 64 -16.24 -2.07 -0.79
C THR A 64 -14.74 -1.73 -0.81
N ALA A 65 -13.91 -2.44 -0.05
CA ALA A 65 -12.46 -2.19 -0.03
C ALA A 65 -11.80 -2.50 -1.39
N ILE A 66 -12.30 -3.51 -2.11
CA ILE A 66 -11.83 -3.80 -3.47
C ILE A 66 -12.23 -2.67 -4.43
N GLY A 67 -13.48 -2.19 -4.34
CA GLY A 67 -13.95 -1.06 -5.14
C GLY A 67 -13.12 0.22 -4.91
N GLN A 68 -12.82 0.54 -3.65
CA GLN A 68 -11.95 1.65 -3.28
C GLN A 68 -10.55 1.48 -3.87
N SER A 69 -9.96 0.28 -3.79
CA SER A 69 -8.65 0.01 -4.35
C SER A 69 -8.58 0.20 -5.86
N LEU A 70 -9.63 -0.15 -6.60
CA LEU A 70 -9.72 0.10 -8.04
C LEU A 70 -9.86 1.59 -8.36
N GLU A 71 -10.62 2.34 -7.55
CA GLU A 71 -10.71 3.80 -7.66
C GLU A 71 -9.33 4.43 -7.49
N TYR A 72 -8.57 4.03 -6.47
CA TYR A 72 -7.21 4.52 -6.24
C TYR A 72 -6.24 4.13 -7.36
N LEU A 73 -6.29 2.90 -7.87
CA LEU A 73 -5.48 2.51 -9.03
C LEU A 73 -5.73 3.44 -10.23
N SER A 74 -6.99 3.78 -10.49
CA SER A 74 -7.35 4.72 -11.56
C SER A 74 -6.81 6.12 -11.28
N GLN A 75 -6.92 6.60 -10.04
CA GLN A 75 -6.45 7.92 -9.63
C GLN A 75 -4.93 8.06 -9.76
N PHE A 76 -4.18 7.01 -9.38
CA PHE A 76 -2.72 7.01 -9.41
C PHE A 76 -2.11 6.37 -10.68
N ALA A 77 -2.91 6.13 -11.72
CA ALA A 77 -2.42 5.52 -12.96
C ALA A 77 -1.27 6.31 -13.62
N ASN A 78 -1.35 7.64 -13.58
CA ASN A 78 -0.39 8.54 -14.22
C ASN A 78 0.48 9.32 -13.23
N ILE A 79 0.51 8.93 -11.95
CA ILE A 79 1.33 9.61 -10.95
C ILE A 79 2.81 9.51 -11.31
N THR A 80 3.54 10.60 -11.15
CA THR A 80 4.97 10.69 -11.41
C THR A 80 5.80 10.60 -10.13
N LEU A 81 7.11 10.36 -10.28
CA LEU A 81 8.03 10.43 -9.14
C LEU A 81 8.06 11.85 -8.55
N GLU A 82 7.94 12.89 -9.37
CA GLU A 82 7.90 14.27 -8.92
C GLU A 82 6.68 14.54 -8.04
N ASP A 83 5.50 14.00 -8.41
CA ASP A 83 4.29 14.11 -7.59
C ASP A 83 4.48 13.45 -6.22
N ILE A 84 5.06 12.25 -6.21
CA ILE A 84 5.37 11.52 -4.97
C ILE A 84 6.37 12.29 -4.11
N ASP A 85 7.46 12.78 -4.70
CA ASP A 85 8.51 13.51 -3.96
C ASP A 85 7.99 14.83 -3.37
N ASN A 86 7.12 15.53 -4.11
CA ASN A 86 6.52 16.78 -3.65
C ASN A 86 5.62 16.58 -2.42
N ASN A 87 4.93 15.45 -2.34
CA ASN A 87 4.00 15.11 -1.25
C ASN A 87 4.62 14.19 -0.18
N TYR A 88 5.91 13.86 -0.31
CA TYR A 88 6.54 12.92 0.60
C TYR A 88 6.50 13.38 2.05
N ILE A 89 5.84 12.59 2.92
CA ILE A 89 5.60 12.91 4.34
C ILE A 89 6.88 13.02 5.17
N GLY A 90 7.95 12.31 4.78
CA GLY A 90 9.26 12.34 5.44
C GLY A 90 10.21 13.42 4.94
N ARG A 91 9.76 14.30 4.02
CA ARG A 91 10.61 15.26 3.32
C ARG A 91 11.34 16.24 4.25
N ALA A 92 10.71 16.62 5.37
CA ALA A 92 11.32 17.53 6.35
C ALA A 92 12.51 16.90 7.09
N GLU A 93 12.53 15.58 7.21
CA GLU A 93 13.58 14.81 7.88
C GLU A 93 14.67 14.38 6.91
N GLN A 94 14.29 13.87 5.75
CA GLN A 94 15.20 13.33 4.75
C GLN A 94 14.56 13.34 3.36
N PRO A 95 15.28 13.76 2.28
CA PRO A 95 14.81 13.63 0.91
C PRO A 95 14.48 12.17 0.56
N LEU A 96 13.41 11.96 -0.21
CA LEU A 96 12.96 10.60 -0.60
C LEU A 96 14.05 9.80 -1.31
N ALA A 97 14.78 10.43 -2.23
CA ALA A 97 15.88 9.78 -2.97
C ALA A 97 17.00 9.29 -2.03
N ASP A 98 17.33 10.05 -0.99
CA ASP A 98 18.33 9.67 0.00
C ASP A 98 17.82 8.54 0.90
N LYS A 99 16.57 8.61 1.35
CA LYS A 99 15.92 7.53 2.11
C LYS A 99 15.92 6.23 1.32
N PHE A 100 15.54 6.29 0.04
CA PHE A 100 15.48 5.14 -0.85
C PHE A 100 16.87 4.51 -1.05
N ARG A 101 17.89 5.35 -1.29
CA ARG A 101 19.28 4.89 -1.45
C ARG A 101 19.81 4.23 -0.19
N ILE A 102 19.55 4.80 0.98
CA ILE A 102 20.01 4.24 2.27
C ILE A 102 19.34 2.90 2.54
N LEU A 103 18.03 2.80 2.31
CA LEU A 103 17.26 1.62 2.66
C LEU A 103 17.45 0.46 1.68
N PHE A 104 17.56 0.77 0.38
CA PHE A 104 17.57 -0.24 -0.68
C PHE A 104 18.92 -0.37 -1.41
N GLY A 105 19.88 0.52 -1.16
CA GLY A 105 21.18 0.52 -1.84
C GLY A 105 21.10 0.89 -3.33
N LYS A 106 19.99 1.48 -3.79
CA LYS A 106 19.70 1.82 -5.19
C LYS A 106 19.35 3.30 -5.33
N ALA A 107 19.63 3.88 -6.51
CA ALA A 107 19.13 5.21 -6.83
C ALA A 107 17.65 5.16 -7.22
N LEU A 108 16.86 6.12 -6.74
CA LEU A 108 15.47 6.33 -7.15
C LEU A 108 15.47 7.33 -8.32
N THR A 109 15.32 6.85 -9.55
CA THR A 109 15.35 7.67 -10.77
C THR A 109 14.00 7.80 -11.46
N SER A 110 13.12 6.82 -11.26
CA SER A 110 11.76 6.80 -11.80
C SER A 110 10.91 5.83 -11.01
N LEU A 111 9.59 5.97 -11.10
CA LEU A 111 8.68 4.93 -10.62
C LEU A 111 8.66 3.76 -11.60
N SER A 112 8.53 2.55 -11.08
CA SER A 112 8.15 1.40 -11.87
C SER A 112 6.74 1.60 -12.45
N GLN A 113 6.46 0.97 -13.56
CA GLN A 113 5.09 0.92 -14.09
C GLN A 113 4.20 -0.03 -13.28
N GLN A 114 4.78 -0.96 -12.54
CA GLN A 114 4.02 -1.87 -11.70
C GLN A 114 3.37 -1.14 -10.53
N ARG A 115 2.12 -1.47 -10.27
CA ARG A 115 1.35 -1.03 -9.11
C ARG A 115 1.01 -2.24 -8.24
N LYS A 116 1.07 -2.06 -6.94
CA LYS A 116 0.69 -3.09 -5.98
C LYS A 116 -0.44 -2.58 -5.10
N VAL A 117 -1.42 -3.42 -4.83
CA VAL A 117 -2.50 -3.13 -3.89
C VAL A 117 -2.43 -4.13 -2.75
N TYR A 118 -2.31 -3.63 -1.54
CA TYR A 118 -2.39 -4.43 -0.34
C TYR A 118 -3.65 -4.09 0.44
N LEU A 119 -4.53 -5.09 0.55
CA LEU A 119 -5.68 -5.04 1.42
C LEU A 119 -5.31 -5.67 2.75
N VAL A 120 -5.38 -4.92 3.83
CA VAL A 120 -5.02 -5.37 5.17
C VAL A 120 -6.26 -5.38 6.05
N ALA A 121 -6.62 -6.55 6.58
CA ALA A 121 -7.78 -6.71 7.45
C ALA A 121 -7.58 -7.88 8.42
N PRO A 122 -8.37 -7.96 9.52
CA PRO A 122 -8.36 -9.11 10.43
C PRO A 122 -8.73 -10.41 9.73
N SER A 123 -9.66 -10.33 8.80
CA SER A 123 -10.10 -11.45 7.95
C SER A 123 -10.77 -10.93 6.68
N PHE A 124 -10.93 -11.82 5.70
CA PHE A 124 -11.56 -11.55 4.43
C PHE A 124 -12.72 -12.53 4.22
N ASP A 125 -13.83 -12.06 3.67
CA ASP A 125 -14.87 -12.96 3.20
C ASP A 125 -14.44 -13.69 1.92
N ALA A 126 -15.01 -14.85 1.67
CA ALA A 126 -14.65 -15.67 0.51
C ALA A 126 -14.86 -14.94 -0.83
N ALA A 127 -15.87 -14.10 -0.92
CA ALA A 127 -16.16 -13.34 -2.14
C ALA A 127 -15.09 -12.26 -2.40
N SER A 128 -14.59 -11.60 -1.36
CA SER A 128 -13.48 -10.64 -1.46
C SER A 128 -12.18 -11.30 -1.90
N ILE A 129 -11.86 -12.48 -1.37
CA ILE A 129 -10.68 -13.26 -1.78
C ILE A 129 -10.79 -13.63 -3.26
N ILE A 130 -11.89 -14.24 -3.67
CA ILE A 130 -12.12 -14.68 -5.06
C ILE A 130 -12.03 -13.46 -6.01
N CYS A 131 -12.61 -12.33 -5.62
CA CYS A 131 -12.57 -11.12 -6.44
C CYS A 131 -11.14 -10.58 -6.60
N ALA A 132 -10.37 -10.51 -5.52
CA ALA A 132 -8.99 -10.05 -5.56
C ALA A 132 -8.08 -10.97 -6.40
N GLU A 133 -8.25 -12.29 -6.27
CA GLU A 133 -7.53 -13.28 -7.07
C GLU A 133 -7.89 -13.17 -8.56
N TYR A 134 -9.17 -13.03 -8.88
CA TYR A 134 -9.63 -12.83 -10.26
C TYR A 134 -9.04 -11.56 -10.88
N LEU A 135 -9.10 -10.44 -10.18
CA LEU A 135 -8.51 -9.18 -10.65
C LEU A 135 -7.00 -9.31 -10.87
N SER A 136 -6.28 -9.91 -9.93
CA SER A 136 -4.84 -10.13 -10.07
C SER A 136 -4.50 -10.93 -11.33
N GLU A 137 -5.29 -11.95 -11.65
CA GLU A 137 -5.10 -12.76 -12.84
C GLU A 137 -5.44 -11.98 -14.13
N GLN A 138 -6.51 -11.18 -14.14
CA GLN A 138 -6.89 -10.37 -15.29
C GLN A 138 -5.83 -9.32 -15.61
N PHE A 139 -5.30 -8.64 -14.61
CA PHE A 139 -4.22 -7.65 -14.80
C PHE A 139 -2.94 -8.29 -15.35
N LYS A 140 -2.58 -9.49 -14.93
CA LYS A 140 -1.47 -10.24 -15.53
C LYS A 140 -1.67 -10.52 -17.01
N GLN A 141 -2.88 -10.94 -17.41
CA GLN A 141 -3.22 -11.27 -18.80
C GLN A 141 -3.20 -10.02 -19.70
N LEU A 142 -3.64 -8.88 -19.17
CA LEU A 142 -3.62 -7.60 -19.90
C LEU A 142 -2.23 -6.98 -19.99
N ARG A 143 -1.20 -7.62 -19.42
CA ARG A 143 0.14 -7.06 -19.23
C ARG A 143 0.12 -5.74 -18.45
N ASP A 144 -0.96 -5.50 -17.75
CA ASP A 144 -1.07 -4.38 -16.84
C ASP A 144 -0.40 -4.80 -15.52
N PRO A 145 0.66 -4.13 -15.10
CA PRO A 145 1.46 -4.58 -13.97
C PRO A 145 0.80 -4.23 -12.62
N VAL A 146 -0.41 -4.72 -12.40
CA VAL A 146 -1.10 -4.58 -11.11
C VAL A 146 -1.08 -5.90 -10.36
N GLN A 147 -0.66 -5.87 -9.11
CA GLN A 147 -0.70 -7.00 -8.19
C GLN A 147 -1.62 -6.70 -7.01
N PHE A 148 -2.63 -7.53 -6.81
CA PHE A 148 -3.46 -7.53 -5.61
C PHE A 148 -2.96 -8.55 -4.60
N THR A 149 -2.85 -8.13 -3.35
CA THR A 149 -2.48 -9.00 -2.24
C THR A 149 -3.38 -8.72 -1.04
N HIS A 150 -3.99 -9.74 -0.49
CA HIS A 150 -4.71 -9.68 0.78
C HIS A 150 -3.79 -10.12 1.91
N LEU A 151 -3.73 -9.34 2.97
CA LEU A 151 -2.87 -9.59 4.12
C LEU A 151 -3.72 -9.66 5.39
N SER A 152 -3.73 -10.84 6.03
CA SER A 152 -4.35 -10.93 7.33
C SER A 152 -3.48 -10.20 8.36
N ALA A 153 -4.04 -9.18 8.98
CA ALA A 153 -3.36 -8.40 10.01
C ALA A 153 -2.90 -9.24 11.22
N LYS A 154 -3.43 -10.45 11.39
CA LYS A 154 -2.93 -11.40 12.41
C LYS A 154 -1.48 -11.82 12.20
N PHE A 155 -0.98 -11.79 10.96
CA PHE A 155 0.42 -12.10 10.67
C PHE A 155 1.35 -10.89 10.92
N LEU A 156 0.81 -9.68 10.89
CA LEU A 156 1.57 -8.45 11.15
C LEU A 156 1.71 -8.17 12.65
N CYS A 157 0.86 -8.77 13.49
CA CYS A 157 0.82 -8.56 14.94
C CYS A 157 1.70 -9.52 15.78
N ARG A 158 2.57 -10.28 15.20
CA ARG A 158 3.40 -11.26 15.93
C ARG A 158 4.76 -10.72 16.37
N PHE A 159 4.79 -9.43 16.78
CA PHE A 159 6.01 -8.85 17.35
C PHE A 159 5.70 -8.02 18.60
#